data_f87b0d5080bf054c015b02b4d58e230a
#
_entry.id   f87b0d5080bf054c015b02b4d58e230a
#
_cell.length_a   1.000
_cell.length_b   1.000
_cell.length_c   1.000
_cell.angle_alpha   90.00
_cell.angle_beta   90.00
_cell.angle_gamma   90.00
#
_symmetry.space_group_name_H-M   'P 1'
#
loop_
_entity.id
_entity.type
_entity.pdbx_description
1 polymer ?
#
loop_
_entity_poly.entity_id
_entity_poly.type
_entity_poly.pdbx_seq_one_letter_code
_entity_poly.pdbx_strand_id
1 'polypeptide(L)'
;GMDIDFSVITDIVKGMRVYQNGYAFLTDKAANIMCHREFGLGAPLDSADGALRPVALEIQNGTSGSSLFSYTWRGEDKKMAFRTLSNGMKLAITSPVSEINAARNNLTLQISVALIVIATFSVLLTVIMTRRLTRPLRELNEAAKKIAAGDLSVCLTQQTKDEVGTLAESFQQTVEHLQKYISYINGLAYRDALTGVKNKTAYQDTESRFEEEMRQGKPEFAVVVLDINGLKKVNDTYGHDFGDMLIISACRLICKTFQHSPVYRIGGDEFVVILEKSDFDHYPELLEKLQKEIDGYNRNARADTQVSIARGIAIYNSETDLVFANVFKRADDAMYQNKAAMKERRRQQESSE
;
A
#
# COMPACT_ATOMS: atom_id res chain seq x y z
N GLY A 1 33.46 -87.96 2.33
CA GLY A 1 32.39 -87.07 1.78
C GLY A 1 31.22 -87.15 2.72
N MET A 2 30.71 -86.01 3.08
CA MET A 2 29.47 -85.91 3.89
C MET A 2 28.31 -86.09 2.92
N ASP A 3 27.68 -87.30 2.92
CA ASP A 3 26.44 -87.53 2.18
C ASP A 3 25.32 -86.73 2.82
N ILE A 4 25.06 -85.57 2.27
CA ILE A 4 23.89 -84.76 2.69
C ILE A 4 22.68 -85.45 2.05
N ASP A 5 21.77 -85.95 2.89
CA ASP A 5 20.51 -86.53 2.44
C ASP A 5 19.78 -85.55 1.57
N PHE A 6 19.41 -85.93 0.35
CA PHE A 6 18.69 -85.08 -0.59
C PHE A 6 17.36 -84.54 -0.03
N SER A 7 16.79 -85.23 0.96
CA SER A 7 15.60 -84.78 1.68
C SER A 7 15.86 -83.41 2.40
N VAL A 8 17.03 -83.21 2.98
CA VAL A 8 17.36 -81.96 3.65
C VAL A 8 17.44 -80.77 2.66
N ILE A 9 17.96 -81.03 1.44
CA ILE A 9 18.03 -80.01 0.41
C ILE A 9 16.62 -79.62 -0.05
N THR A 10 15.74 -80.62 -0.24
CA THR A 10 14.38 -80.43 -0.68
C THR A 10 13.53 -79.66 0.37
N ASP A 11 13.75 -79.94 1.65
CA ASP A 11 13.06 -79.22 2.75
C ASP A 11 13.51 -77.77 2.84
N ILE A 12 14.81 -77.50 2.64
CA ILE A 12 15.33 -76.10 2.60
C ILE A 12 14.70 -75.37 1.43
N VAL A 13 14.72 -75.95 0.21
CA VAL A 13 14.17 -75.31 -1.00
C VAL A 13 12.67 -75.09 -0.89
N LYS A 14 11.91 -76.06 -0.36
CA LYS A 14 10.47 -75.88 -0.11
C LYS A 14 10.16 -74.83 0.94
N GLY A 15 11.06 -74.59 1.90
CA GLY A 15 10.94 -73.58 2.93
C GLY A 15 11.28 -72.18 2.46
N MET A 16 11.98 -72.03 1.33
CA MET A 16 12.34 -70.73 0.76
C MET A 16 11.12 -70.03 0.19
N ARG A 17 10.79 -68.88 0.78
CA ARG A 17 9.71 -67.99 0.34
C ARG A 17 10.27 -66.64 -0.05
N VAL A 18 9.74 -66.11 -1.10
CA VAL A 18 10.03 -64.72 -1.58
C VAL A 18 8.70 -64.01 -1.70
N TYR A 19 8.50 -62.99 -0.95
CA TYR A 19 7.19 -62.32 -0.71
C TYR A 19 6.15 -63.34 -0.14
N GLN A 20 4.87 -63.20 -0.47
CA GLN A 20 3.83 -64.07 0.08
C GLN A 20 3.64 -65.39 -0.72
N ASN A 21 3.67 -65.27 -2.07
CA ASN A 21 3.36 -66.38 -2.98
C ASN A 21 4.58 -66.84 -3.84
N GLY A 22 5.73 -66.12 -3.72
CA GLY A 22 6.95 -66.53 -4.37
C GLY A 22 7.60 -67.72 -3.67
N TYR A 23 8.22 -68.60 -4.43
CA TYR A 23 8.82 -69.84 -3.97
C TYR A 23 10.07 -70.20 -4.76
N ALA A 24 10.87 -71.08 -4.20
CA ALA A 24 12.03 -71.65 -4.88
C ALA A 24 11.73 -73.05 -5.38
N PHE A 25 12.42 -73.45 -6.46
CA PHE A 25 12.40 -74.82 -6.97
C PHE A 25 13.76 -75.21 -7.49
N LEU A 26 14.03 -76.49 -7.61
CA LEU A 26 15.31 -77.06 -8.03
C LEU A 26 15.12 -77.95 -9.25
N THR A 27 16.00 -77.77 -10.25
CA THR A 27 16.01 -78.65 -11.46
C THR A 27 17.42 -79.18 -11.68
N ASP A 28 17.52 -80.27 -12.48
CA ASP A 28 18.80 -80.70 -13.03
C ASP A 28 19.23 -79.81 -14.26
N LYS A 29 20.32 -80.17 -14.89
CA LYS A 29 20.86 -79.48 -16.08
C LYS A 29 19.90 -79.53 -17.29
N ALA A 30 19.10 -80.56 -17.39
CA ALA A 30 18.13 -80.78 -18.46
C ALA A 30 16.74 -80.19 -18.14
N ALA A 31 16.61 -79.38 -17.06
CA ALA A 31 15.39 -78.79 -16.52
C ALA A 31 14.36 -79.86 -16.07
N ASN A 32 14.81 -81.08 -15.67
CA ASN A 32 13.93 -82.00 -14.94
C ASN A 32 13.79 -81.52 -13.50
N ILE A 33 12.60 -81.72 -12.95
CA ILE A 33 12.25 -81.25 -11.61
C ILE A 33 12.92 -82.12 -10.55
N MET A 34 13.79 -81.52 -9.76
CA MET A 34 14.39 -82.15 -8.58
C MET A 34 13.66 -81.83 -7.29
N CYS A 35 13.10 -80.65 -7.19
CA CYS A 35 12.23 -80.20 -6.12
C CYS A 35 11.34 -79.05 -6.61
N HIS A 36 10.02 -79.23 -6.51
CA HIS A 36 9.07 -78.18 -6.86
C HIS A 36 7.90 -78.24 -5.89
N ARG A 37 7.18 -77.15 -5.65
CA ARG A 37 6.05 -77.06 -4.71
C ARG A 37 4.86 -77.92 -5.16
N GLU A 38 4.64 -78.00 -6.48
CA GLU A 38 3.45 -78.57 -7.07
C GLU A 38 3.71 -79.79 -7.95
N PHE A 39 4.94 -79.98 -8.44
CA PHE A 39 5.27 -81.03 -9.36
C PHE A 39 6.15 -82.11 -8.71
N GLY A 40 6.01 -83.35 -9.17
CA GLY A 40 6.78 -84.48 -8.70
C GLY A 40 8.21 -84.52 -9.19
N LEU A 41 9.06 -85.31 -8.51
CA LEU A 41 10.43 -85.53 -8.80
C LEU A 41 10.64 -86.24 -10.18
N GLY A 42 11.61 -85.75 -10.99
CA GLY A 42 12.04 -86.36 -12.23
C GLY A 42 11.24 -86.02 -13.46
N ALA A 43 10.13 -85.34 -13.36
CA ALA A 43 9.36 -84.90 -14.53
C ALA A 43 10.05 -83.71 -15.22
N PRO A 44 10.15 -83.68 -16.57
CA PRO A 44 10.60 -82.48 -17.29
C PRO A 44 9.67 -81.29 -17.02
N LEU A 45 10.22 -80.09 -16.76
CA LEU A 45 9.44 -78.95 -16.39
C LEU A 45 8.42 -78.52 -17.45
N ASP A 46 8.77 -78.67 -18.74
CA ASP A 46 7.92 -78.37 -19.89
C ASP A 46 6.79 -79.40 -20.12
N SER A 47 6.96 -80.64 -19.67
CA SER A 47 5.94 -81.68 -19.78
C SER A 47 5.00 -81.69 -18.56
N ALA A 48 5.45 -81.13 -17.43
CA ALA A 48 4.62 -81.00 -16.25
C ALA A 48 3.49 -79.98 -16.49
N ASP A 49 3.79 -78.92 -17.19
CA ASP A 49 2.82 -77.92 -17.69
C ASP A 49 3.42 -77.24 -18.93
N GLY A 50 2.75 -77.31 -20.09
CA GLY A 50 3.23 -76.72 -21.35
C GLY A 50 3.44 -75.19 -21.29
N ALA A 51 2.81 -74.51 -20.38
CA ALA A 51 3.02 -73.09 -20.13
C ALA A 51 4.41 -72.83 -19.51
N LEU A 52 5.09 -73.80 -18.94
CA LEU A 52 6.44 -73.70 -18.38
C LEU A 52 7.56 -74.00 -19.38
N ARG A 53 7.20 -74.30 -20.66
CA ARG A 53 8.22 -74.52 -21.71
C ARG A 53 9.21 -73.35 -21.89
N PRO A 54 8.80 -72.08 -21.88
CA PRO A 54 9.76 -70.95 -21.93
C PRO A 54 10.71 -70.97 -20.72
N VAL A 55 10.21 -71.31 -19.53
CA VAL A 55 11.00 -71.43 -18.29
C VAL A 55 12.03 -72.56 -18.42
N ALA A 56 11.62 -73.71 -18.91
CA ALA A 56 12.52 -74.85 -19.12
C ALA A 56 13.65 -74.52 -20.12
N LEU A 57 13.33 -73.89 -21.23
CA LEU A 57 14.31 -73.43 -22.22
C LEU A 57 15.29 -72.41 -21.64
N GLU A 58 14.81 -71.44 -20.85
CA GLU A 58 15.65 -70.46 -20.19
C GLU A 58 16.59 -71.12 -19.17
N ILE A 59 16.10 -72.09 -18.41
CA ILE A 59 16.89 -72.86 -17.46
C ILE A 59 17.93 -73.73 -18.21
N GLN A 60 17.63 -74.36 -19.34
CA GLN A 60 18.57 -75.19 -20.11
C GLN A 60 19.67 -74.34 -20.75
N ASN A 61 19.32 -73.25 -21.41
CA ASN A 61 20.20 -72.45 -22.25
C ASN A 61 20.84 -71.26 -21.54
N GLY A 62 20.22 -70.78 -20.45
CA GLY A 62 20.66 -69.62 -19.72
C GLY A 62 21.94 -69.86 -18.95
N THR A 63 22.86 -68.89 -19.06
CA THR A 63 24.04 -68.86 -18.22
C THR A 63 23.68 -68.31 -16.84
N SER A 64 24.21 -68.97 -15.79
CA SER A 64 24.04 -68.57 -14.39
C SER A 64 24.39 -67.07 -14.22
N GLY A 65 23.44 -66.22 -13.96
CA GLY A 65 23.66 -64.81 -13.74
C GLY A 65 22.36 -64.04 -13.67
N SER A 66 22.39 -62.90 -13.15
CA SER A 66 21.39 -61.98 -12.61
C SER A 66 20.29 -61.45 -13.53
N SER A 67 19.94 -62.16 -14.60
CA SER A 67 18.81 -61.74 -15.47
C SER A 67 17.47 -62.23 -14.92
N LEU A 68 16.56 -61.28 -14.64
CA LEU A 68 15.20 -61.57 -14.29
C LEU A 68 14.43 -61.97 -15.55
N PHE A 69 14.01 -63.25 -15.63
CA PHE A 69 13.18 -63.76 -16.73
C PHE A 69 11.70 -63.58 -16.39
N SER A 70 10.90 -63.07 -17.30
CA SER A 70 9.45 -62.89 -17.13
C SER A 70 8.69 -63.96 -17.89
N TYR A 71 7.71 -64.54 -17.29
CA TYR A 71 6.84 -65.55 -17.87
C TYR A 71 5.45 -65.50 -17.30
N THR A 72 4.45 -66.01 -18.00
CA THR A 72 3.07 -66.11 -17.51
C THR A 72 2.75 -67.58 -17.19
N TRP A 73 2.25 -67.84 -15.98
CA TRP A 73 1.84 -69.19 -15.58
C TRP A 73 0.52 -69.14 -14.80
N ARG A 74 -0.46 -69.92 -15.26
CA ARG A 74 -1.83 -69.95 -14.73
C ARG A 74 -2.52 -68.61 -14.68
N GLY A 75 -2.26 -67.79 -15.67
CA GLY A 75 -2.83 -66.43 -15.78
C GLY A 75 -2.16 -65.37 -14.89
N GLU A 76 -1.08 -65.72 -14.21
CA GLU A 76 -0.27 -64.77 -13.42
C GLU A 76 1.07 -64.54 -14.12
N ASP A 77 1.41 -63.22 -14.22
CA ASP A 77 2.75 -62.84 -14.66
C ASP A 77 3.72 -62.98 -13.52
N LYS A 78 4.78 -63.77 -13.74
CA LYS A 78 5.85 -64.07 -12.78
C LYS A 78 7.20 -63.65 -13.27
N LYS A 79 8.10 -63.30 -12.36
CA LYS A 79 9.53 -63.13 -12.63
C LYS A 79 10.32 -64.22 -11.91
N MET A 80 11.32 -64.75 -12.61
CA MET A 80 12.20 -65.78 -12.12
C MET A 80 13.66 -65.34 -12.25
N ALA A 81 14.45 -65.71 -11.26
CA ALA A 81 15.91 -65.70 -11.34
C ALA A 81 16.40 -67.11 -10.97
N PHE A 82 17.49 -67.57 -11.61
CA PHE A 82 18.06 -68.84 -11.24
C PHE A 82 19.59 -68.76 -11.15
N ARG A 83 20.15 -69.71 -10.42
CA ARG A 83 21.58 -69.85 -10.25
C ARG A 83 21.99 -71.33 -10.37
N THR A 84 23.05 -71.60 -11.10
CA THR A 84 23.59 -72.96 -11.20
C THR A 84 24.47 -73.25 -9.97
N LEU A 85 24.18 -74.35 -9.28
CA LEU A 85 24.91 -74.84 -8.10
C LEU A 85 26.19 -75.59 -8.55
N SER A 86 27.13 -75.85 -7.62
CA SER A 86 28.40 -76.53 -7.90
C SER A 86 28.25 -77.97 -8.38
N ASN A 87 27.11 -78.61 -8.05
CA ASN A 87 26.77 -79.98 -8.50
C ASN A 87 26.04 -79.98 -9.87
N GLY A 88 25.88 -78.81 -10.52
CA GLY A 88 25.23 -78.65 -11.82
C GLY A 88 23.71 -78.55 -11.79
N MET A 89 23.06 -78.68 -10.64
CA MET A 89 21.67 -78.37 -10.45
C MET A 89 21.42 -76.88 -10.55
N LYS A 90 20.18 -76.46 -10.89
CA LYS A 90 19.79 -75.07 -10.98
C LYS A 90 18.71 -74.74 -9.94
N LEU A 91 19.02 -73.84 -9.05
CA LEU A 91 18.08 -73.29 -8.06
C LEU A 91 17.43 -72.09 -8.68
N ALA A 92 16.14 -72.11 -8.88
CA ALA A 92 15.32 -71.04 -9.37
C ALA A 92 14.41 -70.47 -8.26
N ILE A 93 14.23 -69.17 -8.29
CA ILE A 93 13.31 -68.45 -7.40
C ILE A 93 12.30 -67.70 -8.27
N THR A 94 11.04 -67.82 -8.00
CA THR A 94 9.99 -67.14 -8.76
C THR A 94 9.02 -66.42 -7.82
N SER A 95 8.51 -65.27 -8.31
CA SER A 95 7.50 -64.50 -7.56
C SER A 95 6.53 -63.81 -8.53
N PRO A 96 5.26 -63.64 -8.18
CA PRO A 96 4.29 -62.86 -8.94
C PRO A 96 4.75 -61.37 -9.14
N VAL A 97 4.58 -60.87 -10.34
CA VAL A 97 4.89 -59.46 -10.66
C VAL A 97 4.01 -58.51 -9.86
N SER A 98 2.76 -58.92 -9.57
CA SER A 98 1.84 -58.16 -8.74
C SER A 98 2.40 -57.85 -7.34
N GLU A 99 3.06 -58.86 -6.71
CA GLU A 99 3.66 -58.68 -5.38
C GLU A 99 4.91 -57.83 -5.41
N ILE A 100 5.74 -57.99 -6.46
CA ILE A 100 6.94 -57.13 -6.67
C ILE A 100 6.50 -55.69 -6.86
N ASN A 101 5.45 -55.44 -7.66
CA ASN A 101 4.93 -54.16 -7.98
C ASN A 101 4.13 -53.55 -6.81
N ALA A 102 3.48 -54.32 -5.96
CA ALA A 102 2.71 -53.85 -4.81
C ALA A 102 3.59 -53.03 -3.85
N ALA A 103 4.79 -53.52 -3.53
CA ALA A 103 5.74 -52.79 -2.72
C ALA A 103 6.18 -51.43 -3.34
N ARG A 104 6.44 -51.47 -4.66
CA ARG A 104 6.77 -50.27 -5.42
C ARG A 104 5.64 -49.25 -5.47
N ASN A 105 4.40 -49.72 -5.75
CA ASN A 105 3.22 -48.86 -5.86
C ASN A 105 2.90 -48.17 -4.51
N ASN A 106 3.07 -48.91 -3.42
CA ASN A 106 2.86 -48.36 -2.08
C ASN A 106 3.87 -47.23 -1.76
N LEU A 107 5.14 -47.44 -2.07
CA LEU A 107 6.18 -46.44 -1.92
C LEU A 107 5.91 -45.18 -2.83
N THR A 108 5.52 -45.45 -4.08
CA THR A 108 5.17 -44.40 -5.02
C THR A 108 3.99 -43.55 -4.52
N LEU A 109 2.96 -44.20 -3.99
CA LEU A 109 1.80 -43.49 -3.41
C LEU A 109 2.19 -42.64 -2.20
N GLN A 110 2.99 -43.19 -1.28
CA GLN A 110 3.48 -42.45 -0.10
C GLN A 110 4.29 -41.22 -0.47
N ILE A 111 5.21 -41.35 -1.44
CA ILE A 111 6.01 -40.24 -1.95
C ILE A 111 5.11 -39.19 -2.63
N SER A 112 4.13 -39.60 -3.43
CA SER A 112 3.22 -38.70 -4.11
C SER A 112 2.36 -37.91 -3.12
N VAL A 113 1.84 -38.55 -2.09
CA VAL A 113 1.08 -37.89 -1.02
C VAL A 113 1.96 -36.88 -0.26
N ALA A 114 3.18 -37.29 0.11
CA ALA A 114 4.12 -36.39 0.78
C ALA A 114 4.42 -35.14 -0.05
N LEU A 115 4.67 -35.27 -1.35
CA LEU A 115 4.91 -34.15 -2.28
C LEU A 115 3.70 -33.20 -2.34
N ILE A 116 2.48 -33.74 -2.43
CA ILE A 116 1.25 -32.91 -2.44
C ILE A 116 1.11 -32.13 -1.14
N VAL A 117 1.36 -32.75 0.00
CA VAL A 117 1.29 -32.08 1.31
C VAL A 117 2.33 -30.97 1.39
N ILE A 118 3.57 -31.22 1.00
CA ILE A 118 4.64 -30.20 0.99
C ILE A 118 4.30 -29.04 0.04
N ALA A 119 3.83 -29.33 -1.16
CA ALA A 119 3.43 -28.31 -2.12
C ALA A 119 2.27 -27.44 -1.58
N THR A 120 1.24 -28.06 -1.01
CA THR A 120 0.10 -27.36 -0.42
C THR A 120 0.55 -26.47 0.74
N PHE A 121 1.40 -26.98 1.63
CA PHE A 121 1.96 -26.22 2.75
C PHE A 121 2.81 -25.03 2.28
N SER A 122 3.65 -25.23 1.26
CA SER A 122 4.46 -24.19 0.67
C SER A 122 3.63 -23.05 0.07
N VAL A 123 2.58 -23.39 -0.69
CA VAL A 123 1.63 -22.39 -1.24
C VAL A 123 0.94 -21.62 -0.12
N LEU A 124 0.44 -22.31 0.90
CA LEU A 124 -0.21 -21.69 2.04
C LEU A 124 0.73 -20.70 2.78
N LEU A 125 1.95 -21.15 3.04
CA LEU A 125 2.99 -20.32 3.67
C LEU A 125 3.30 -19.07 2.85
N THR A 126 3.45 -19.24 1.53
CA THR A 126 3.70 -18.10 0.61
C THR A 126 2.55 -17.09 0.63
N VAL A 127 1.31 -17.56 0.61
CA VAL A 127 0.13 -16.66 0.68
C VAL A 127 0.09 -15.90 2.01
N ILE A 128 0.37 -16.58 3.13
CA ILE A 128 0.42 -15.96 4.45
C ILE A 128 1.52 -14.89 4.51
N MET A 129 2.74 -15.22 4.07
CA MET A 129 3.86 -14.28 4.05
C MET A 129 3.58 -13.06 3.16
N THR A 130 3.00 -13.29 1.97
CA THR A 130 2.64 -12.20 1.07
C THR A 130 1.63 -11.25 1.70
N ARG A 131 0.58 -11.79 2.34
CA ARG A 131 -0.45 -10.98 2.98
C ARG A 131 0.00 -10.27 4.25
N ARG A 132 0.82 -10.91 5.08
CA ARG A 132 1.23 -10.35 6.38
C ARG A 132 2.49 -9.47 6.33
N LEU A 133 3.42 -9.73 5.41
CA LEU A 133 4.68 -9.01 5.34
C LEU A 133 4.81 -8.19 4.06
N THR A 134 4.74 -8.84 2.90
CA THR A 134 5.10 -8.20 1.63
C THR A 134 4.14 -7.08 1.26
N ARG A 135 2.84 -7.31 1.39
CA ARG A 135 1.82 -6.32 1.01
C ARG A 135 1.85 -5.06 1.88
N PRO A 136 1.84 -5.13 3.23
CA PRO A 136 1.92 -3.95 4.07
C PRO A 136 3.23 -3.15 3.89
N LEU A 137 4.37 -3.83 3.74
CA LEU A 137 5.64 -3.16 3.46
C LEU A 137 5.64 -2.43 2.11
N ARG A 138 4.99 -3.00 1.11
CA ARG A 138 4.82 -2.33 -0.19
C ARG A 138 3.93 -1.10 -0.07
N GLU A 139 2.82 -1.18 0.65
CA GLU A 139 1.93 -0.05 0.91
C GLU A 139 2.66 1.08 1.66
N LEU A 140 3.47 0.75 2.67
CA LEU A 140 4.33 1.71 3.37
C LEU A 140 5.35 2.38 2.43
N ASN A 141 5.99 1.61 1.55
CA ASN A 141 6.95 2.16 0.59
C ASN A 141 6.28 3.08 -0.44
N GLU A 142 5.09 2.74 -0.91
CA GLU A 142 4.31 3.60 -1.81
C GLU A 142 3.84 4.89 -1.11
N ALA A 143 3.43 4.79 0.15
CA ALA A 143 3.11 5.94 0.99
C ALA A 143 4.32 6.86 1.18
N ALA A 144 5.47 6.29 1.51
CA ALA A 144 6.72 7.05 1.66
C ALA A 144 7.11 7.81 0.39
N LYS A 145 6.94 7.19 -0.79
CA LYS A 145 7.18 7.85 -2.08
C LYS A 145 6.23 9.02 -2.33
N LYS A 146 4.96 8.89 -2.00
CA LYS A 146 3.99 9.98 -2.12
C LYS A 146 4.34 11.14 -1.21
N ILE A 147 4.70 10.84 0.05
CA ILE A 147 5.14 11.87 1.00
C ILE A 147 6.39 12.59 0.51
N ALA A 148 7.38 11.85 -0.02
CA ALA A 148 8.58 12.44 -0.62
C ALA A 148 8.27 13.32 -1.84
N ALA A 149 7.18 13.06 -2.55
CA ALA A 149 6.67 13.90 -3.64
C ALA A 149 5.80 15.08 -3.16
N GLY A 150 5.63 15.26 -1.83
CA GLY A 150 4.85 16.35 -1.23
C GLY A 150 3.39 16.02 -0.95
N ASP A 151 2.91 14.83 -1.29
CA ASP A 151 1.54 14.40 -0.98
C ASP A 151 1.47 13.83 0.44
N LEU A 152 1.04 14.65 1.37
CA LEU A 152 0.84 14.29 2.78
C LEU A 152 -0.58 13.78 3.09
N SER A 153 -1.46 13.65 2.10
CA SER A 153 -2.84 13.18 2.30
C SER A 153 -2.94 11.65 2.49
N VAL A 154 -1.81 10.97 2.58
CA VAL A 154 -1.72 9.52 2.71
C VAL A 154 -2.21 9.08 4.08
N CYS A 155 -3.19 8.17 4.10
CA CYS A 155 -3.68 7.51 5.30
C CYS A 155 -3.28 6.02 5.27
N LEU A 156 -2.54 5.56 6.28
CA LEU A 156 -2.18 4.16 6.45
C LEU A 156 -3.18 3.49 7.39
N THR A 157 -3.90 2.50 6.88
CA THR A 157 -4.78 1.69 7.71
C THR A 157 -3.96 0.60 8.39
N GLN A 158 -3.92 0.60 9.71
CA GLN A 158 -3.25 -0.45 10.49
C GLN A 158 -3.92 -1.80 10.20
N GLN A 159 -3.20 -2.71 9.55
CA GLN A 159 -3.73 -4.01 9.13
C GLN A 159 -3.21 -5.19 9.97
N THR A 160 -2.14 -5.01 10.73
CA THR A 160 -1.49 -6.07 11.51
C THR A 160 -1.21 -5.64 12.95
N LYS A 161 -1.12 -6.62 13.87
CA LYS A 161 -0.79 -6.39 15.28
C LYS A 161 0.63 -6.86 15.62
N ASP A 162 1.52 -6.81 14.65
CA ASP A 162 2.93 -7.20 14.75
C ASP A 162 3.84 -5.97 14.58
N GLU A 163 5.15 -6.20 14.43
CA GLU A 163 6.15 -5.16 14.26
C GLU A 163 5.89 -4.29 13.01
N VAL A 164 5.27 -4.88 11.97
CA VAL A 164 4.89 -4.13 10.75
C VAL A 164 3.74 -3.17 11.03
N GLY A 165 2.76 -3.60 11.83
CA GLY A 165 1.68 -2.74 12.30
C GLY A 165 2.16 -1.59 13.17
N THR A 166 3.09 -1.86 14.10
CA THR A 166 3.72 -0.83 14.94
C THR A 166 4.52 0.17 14.09
N LEU A 167 5.22 -0.31 13.06
CA LEU A 167 5.93 0.55 12.12
C LEU A 167 4.96 1.45 11.33
N ALA A 168 3.85 0.89 10.86
CA ALA A 168 2.81 1.65 10.15
C ALA A 168 2.20 2.76 11.03
N GLU A 169 1.93 2.46 12.31
CA GLU A 169 1.42 3.42 13.28
C GLU A 169 2.42 4.55 13.54
N SER A 170 3.69 4.21 13.79
CA SER A 170 4.76 5.20 14.00
C SER A 170 4.97 6.09 12.78
N PHE A 171 4.86 5.50 11.59
CA PHE A 171 4.94 6.24 10.34
C PHE A 171 3.76 7.19 10.17
N GLN A 172 2.53 6.73 10.46
CA GLN A 172 1.33 7.56 10.42
C GLN A 172 1.42 8.76 11.39
N GLN A 173 1.88 8.53 12.63
CA GLN A 173 2.11 9.60 13.61
C GLN A 173 3.13 10.63 13.10
N THR A 174 4.20 10.16 12.44
CA THR A 174 5.20 11.05 11.83
C THR A 174 4.61 11.93 10.74
N VAL A 175 3.74 11.37 9.89
CA VAL A 175 3.03 12.13 8.84
C VAL A 175 2.11 13.18 9.45
N GLU A 176 1.35 12.83 10.49
CA GLU A 176 0.47 13.76 11.19
C GLU A 176 1.24 14.91 11.86
N HIS A 177 2.39 14.62 12.47
CA HIS A 177 3.26 15.65 13.02
C HIS A 177 3.81 16.56 11.92
N LEU A 178 4.22 16.00 10.78
CA LEU A 178 4.71 16.76 9.64
C LEU A 178 3.62 17.69 9.06
N GLN A 179 2.38 17.19 8.92
CA GLN A 179 1.24 18.01 8.48
C GLN A 179 0.98 19.18 9.45
N LYS A 180 0.97 18.92 10.77
CA LYS A 180 0.81 19.96 11.80
C LYS A 180 1.93 20.97 11.72
N TYR A 181 3.18 20.51 11.55
CA TYR A 181 4.34 21.38 11.47
C TYR A 181 4.31 22.27 10.23
N ILE A 182 3.96 21.73 9.06
CA ILE A 182 3.80 22.51 7.83
C ILE A 182 2.64 23.52 7.97
N SER A 183 1.51 23.10 8.55
CA SER A 183 0.39 24.01 8.82
C SER A 183 0.81 25.15 9.76
N TYR A 184 1.58 24.86 10.81
CA TYR A 184 2.12 25.84 11.73
C TYR A 184 3.09 26.83 11.02
N ILE A 185 4.05 26.30 10.23
CA ILE A 185 4.98 27.12 9.44
C ILE A 185 4.21 28.01 8.44
N ASN A 186 3.23 27.47 7.73
CA ASN A 186 2.40 28.24 6.81
C ASN A 186 1.60 29.31 7.58
N GLY A 187 1.12 28.99 8.80
CA GLY A 187 0.50 29.98 9.67
C GLY A 187 1.44 31.13 10.01
N LEU A 188 2.67 30.84 10.38
CA LEU A 188 3.68 31.88 10.67
C LEU A 188 4.09 32.67 9.42
N ALA A 189 4.23 31.99 8.27
CA ALA A 189 4.69 32.61 7.03
C ALA A 189 3.64 33.50 6.36
N TYR A 190 2.36 33.17 6.47
CA TYR A 190 1.27 33.78 5.70
C TYR A 190 0.20 34.50 6.52
N ARG A 191 0.31 34.49 7.87
CA ARG A 191 -0.66 35.19 8.74
C ARG A 191 -0.01 36.34 9.50
N ASP A 192 -0.80 37.38 9.74
CA ASP A 192 -0.42 38.48 10.64
C ASP A 192 -0.57 38.04 12.11
N ALA A 193 0.48 38.22 12.88
CA ALA A 193 0.55 37.74 14.27
C ALA A 193 -0.47 38.40 15.19
N LEU A 194 -0.86 39.66 14.96
CA LEU A 194 -1.78 40.40 15.79
C LEU A 194 -3.24 40.10 15.46
N THR A 195 -3.57 40.05 14.16
CA THR A 195 -4.97 39.99 13.70
C THR A 195 -5.40 38.61 13.21
N GLY A 196 -4.45 37.72 12.90
CA GLY A 196 -4.72 36.38 12.36
C GLY A 196 -5.17 36.33 10.90
N VAL A 197 -5.40 37.49 10.25
CA VAL A 197 -5.67 37.56 8.79
C VAL A 197 -4.41 37.28 7.98
N LYS A 198 -4.51 37.23 6.68
CA LYS A 198 -3.35 37.05 5.80
C LYS A 198 -2.40 38.24 5.92
N ASN A 199 -1.09 37.98 5.90
CA ASN A 199 -0.07 39.01 6.00
C ASN A 199 0.37 39.54 4.61
N LYS A 200 1.35 40.42 4.61
CA LYS A 200 1.94 41.04 3.39
C LYS A 200 2.53 39.99 2.43
N THR A 201 3.14 38.91 2.95
CA THR A 201 3.69 37.83 2.11
C THR A 201 2.57 37.11 1.36
N ALA A 202 1.48 36.77 2.08
CA ALA A 202 0.31 36.17 1.46
C ALA A 202 -0.36 37.08 0.41
N TYR A 203 -0.31 38.39 0.62
CA TYR A 203 -0.78 39.36 -0.35
C TYR A 203 0.08 39.36 -1.62
N GLN A 204 1.41 39.36 -1.52
CA GLN A 204 2.34 39.33 -2.66
C GLN A 204 2.17 38.06 -3.51
N ASP A 205 1.95 36.89 -2.87
CA ASP A 205 1.67 35.65 -3.60
C ASP A 205 0.33 35.73 -4.35
N THR A 206 -0.68 36.37 -3.74
CA THR A 206 -1.96 36.60 -4.40
C THR A 206 -1.86 37.61 -5.55
N GLU A 207 -1.09 38.68 -5.40
CA GLU A 207 -0.77 39.62 -6.46
C GLU A 207 -0.14 38.90 -7.67
N SER A 208 0.88 38.07 -7.44
CA SER A 208 1.52 37.26 -8.49
C SER A 208 0.54 36.32 -9.21
N ARG A 209 -0.40 35.73 -8.48
CA ARG A 209 -1.47 34.90 -9.06
C ARG A 209 -2.36 35.70 -9.99
N PHE A 210 -2.84 36.88 -9.56
CA PHE A 210 -3.68 37.75 -10.39
C PHE A 210 -2.94 38.28 -11.62
N GLU A 211 -1.66 38.58 -11.49
CA GLU A 211 -0.85 38.99 -12.67
C GLU A 211 -0.77 37.91 -13.73
N GLU A 212 -0.72 36.61 -13.32
CA GLU A 212 -0.75 35.49 -14.24
C GLU A 212 -2.16 35.29 -14.85
N GLU A 213 -3.22 35.40 -14.03
CA GLU A 213 -4.60 35.35 -14.53
C GLU A 213 -4.94 36.49 -15.52
N MET A 214 -4.44 37.69 -15.24
CA MET A 214 -4.56 38.86 -16.15
C MET A 214 -3.85 38.65 -17.51
N ARG A 215 -2.72 37.94 -17.52
CA ARG A 215 -2.01 37.57 -18.77
C ARG A 215 -2.75 36.51 -19.58
N GLN A 216 -3.40 35.56 -18.89
CA GLN A 216 -4.09 34.43 -19.53
C GLN A 216 -5.54 34.76 -19.93
N GLY A 217 -6.16 35.75 -19.32
CA GLY A 217 -7.56 36.06 -19.52
C GLY A 217 -7.95 37.43 -18.98
N LYS A 218 -9.25 37.61 -18.71
CA LYS A 218 -9.84 38.79 -18.09
C LYS A 218 -10.51 38.40 -16.80
N PRO A 219 -9.76 38.26 -15.67
CA PRO A 219 -10.38 37.90 -14.40
C PRO A 219 -11.30 39.03 -13.91
N GLU A 220 -12.40 38.66 -13.25
CA GLU A 220 -13.29 39.62 -12.61
C GLU A 220 -12.90 39.71 -11.12
N PHE A 221 -12.35 40.87 -10.73
CA PHE A 221 -12.00 41.15 -9.35
C PHE A 221 -11.98 42.66 -9.07
N ALA A 222 -12.06 42.99 -7.80
CA ALA A 222 -11.82 44.34 -7.31
C ALA A 222 -10.85 44.34 -6.13
N VAL A 223 -10.12 45.40 -5.96
CA VAL A 223 -9.21 45.64 -4.83
C VAL A 223 -9.82 46.71 -3.94
N VAL A 224 -9.99 46.42 -2.65
CA VAL A 224 -10.40 47.37 -1.61
C VAL A 224 -9.21 47.62 -0.72
N VAL A 225 -8.75 48.87 -0.65
CA VAL A 225 -7.72 49.34 0.28
C VAL A 225 -8.40 50.02 1.45
N LEU A 226 -7.99 49.69 2.66
CA LEU A 226 -8.58 50.15 3.92
C LEU A 226 -7.46 50.65 4.85
N ASP A 227 -7.64 51.79 5.48
CA ASP A 227 -6.68 52.40 6.39
C ASP A 227 -7.39 52.82 7.68
N ILE A 228 -6.84 52.43 8.84
CA ILE A 228 -7.42 52.76 10.16
C ILE A 228 -6.98 54.14 10.55
N ASN A 229 -7.96 55.05 10.61
CA ASN A 229 -7.70 56.44 10.97
C ASN A 229 -7.35 56.61 12.48
N GLY A 230 -6.36 57.46 12.73
CA GLY A 230 -6.05 57.92 14.09
C GLY A 230 -5.25 56.93 14.96
N LEU A 231 -4.75 55.83 14.40
CA LEU A 231 -3.97 54.84 15.15
C LEU A 231 -2.78 55.47 15.88
N LYS A 232 -2.03 56.38 15.23
CA LYS A 232 -0.89 57.07 15.83
C LYS A 232 -1.33 57.86 17.08
N LYS A 233 -2.45 58.62 17.00
CA LYS A 233 -2.98 59.38 18.14
C LYS A 233 -3.37 58.47 19.29
N VAL A 234 -3.96 57.32 19.00
CA VAL A 234 -4.34 56.33 20.06
C VAL A 234 -3.08 55.76 20.72
N ASN A 235 -2.06 55.38 19.93
CA ASN A 235 -0.77 54.89 20.44
C ASN A 235 -0.08 55.92 21.32
N ASP A 236 -0.01 57.20 20.86
CA ASP A 236 0.66 58.26 21.55
C ASP A 236 -0.08 58.67 22.87
N THR A 237 -1.41 58.47 22.93
CA THR A 237 -2.23 58.90 24.08
C THR A 237 -2.41 57.78 25.09
N TYR A 238 -2.65 56.52 24.62
CA TYR A 238 -3.08 55.39 25.47
C TYR A 238 -2.12 54.18 25.44
N GLY A 239 -1.07 54.25 24.61
CA GLY A 239 -0.07 53.20 24.46
C GLY A 239 -0.42 52.18 23.37
N HIS A 240 0.57 51.35 23.03
CA HIS A 240 0.50 50.41 21.92
C HIS A 240 -0.57 49.34 22.13
N ASP A 241 -0.83 48.89 23.35
CA ASP A 241 -1.86 47.88 23.64
C ASP A 241 -3.26 48.34 23.18
N PHE A 242 -3.58 49.63 23.38
CA PHE A 242 -4.83 50.23 22.89
C PHE A 242 -4.86 50.33 21.35
N GLY A 243 -3.72 50.67 20.73
CA GLY A 243 -3.60 50.61 19.26
C GLY A 243 -3.81 49.21 18.68
N ASP A 244 -3.27 48.20 19.34
CA ASP A 244 -3.48 46.80 18.97
C ASP A 244 -4.94 46.40 19.10
N MET A 245 -5.63 46.81 20.17
CA MET A 245 -7.08 46.60 20.34
C MET A 245 -7.89 47.29 19.24
N LEU A 246 -7.52 48.50 18.82
CA LEU A 246 -8.16 49.21 17.73
C LEU A 246 -7.98 48.47 16.39
N ILE A 247 -6.76 47.99 16.10
CA ILE A 247 -6.46 47.21 14.91
C ILE A 247 -7.27 45.91 14.89
N ILE A 248 -7.30 45.17 16.00
CA ILE A 248 -8.07 43.92 16.13
C ILE A 248 -9.56 44.19 15.91
N SER A 249 -10.10 45.26 16.47
CA SER A 249 -11.51 45.63 16.33
C SER A 249 -11.85 45.98 14.88
N ALA A 250 -11.06 46.82 14.25
CA ALA A 250 -11.20 47.14 12.82
C ALA A 250 -11.13 45.89 11.93
N CYS A 251 -10.14 45.03 12.15
CA CYS A 251 -9.98 43.77 11.45
C CYS A 251 -11.22 42.87 11.55
N ARG A 252 -11.81 42.77 12.75
CA ARG A 252 -13.05 42.00 12.97
C ARG A 252 -14.22 42.54 12.16
N LEU A 253 -14.39 43.85 12.08
CA LEU A 253 -15.45 44.50 11.29
C LEU A 253 -15.24 44.27 9.78
N ILE A 254 -14.01 44.35 9.32
CA ILE A 254 -13.64 44.06 7.93
C ILE A 254 -13.96 42.61 7.60
N CYS A 255 -13.48 41.64 8.40
CA CYS A 255 -13.72 40.20 8.20
C CYS A 255 -15.22 39.83 8.30
N LYS A 256 -15.99 40.48 9.19
CA LYS A 256 -17.44 40.27 9.31
C LYS A 256 -18.17 40.73 8.06
N THR A 257 -17.65 41.74 7.37
CA THR A 257 -18.23 42.30 6.15
C THR A 257 -17.88 41.45 4.93
N PHE A 258 -16.60 41.18 4.71
CA PHE A 258 -16.08 40.47 3.55
C PHE A 258 -15.81 39.00 3.86
N GLN A 259 -16.90 38.21 3.99
CA GLN A 259 -16.81 36.83 4.47
C GLN A 259 -16.26 35.84 3.43
N HIS A 260 -16.42 36.17 2.13
CA HIS A 260 -16.05 35.29 1.02
C HIS A 260 -14.79 35.77 0.28
N SER A 261 -14.16 36.85 0.78
CA SER A 261 -12.96 37.44 0.20
C SER A 261 -11.81 37.44 1.19
N PRO A 262 -10.57 37.16 0.74
CA PRO A 262 -9.41 37.17 1.62
C PRO A 262 -9.08 38.61 2.08
N VAL A 263 -8.87 38.76 3.39
CA VAL A 263 -8.42 39.99 4.02
C VAL A 263 -6.93 39.90 4.29
N TYR A 264 -6.18 40.90 3.90
CA TYR A 264 -4.74 41.03 4.09
C TYR A 264 -4.41 42.24 4.94
N ARG A 265 -3.47 42.11 5.88
CA ARG A 265 -2.84 43.24 6.57
C ARG A 265 -1.46 43.44 5.95
N ILE A 266 -1.26 44.55 5.24
CA ILE A 266 -0.03 44.86 4.47
C ILE A 266 0.88 45.85 5.17
N GLY A 267 0.35 46.62 6.13
CA GLY A 267 1.05 47.62 6.94
C GLY A 267 0.54 47.69 8.35
N GLY A 268 0.96 48.65 9.16
CA GLY A 268 0.53 48.84 10.54
C GLY A 268 -0.98 49.01 10.69
N ASP A 269 -1.55 49.92 9.93
CA ASP A 269 -2.97 50.33 9.90
C ASP A 269 -3.65 50.00 8.56
N GLU A 270 -2.92 49.41 7.61
CA GLU A 270 -3.35 49.17 6.25
C GLU A 270 -3.83 47.75 6.01
N PHE A 271 -5.05 47.62 5.48
CA PHE A 271 -5.65 46.35 5.08
C PHE A 271 -6.02 46.40 3.59
N VAL A 272 -5.97 45.21 2.98
CA VAL A 272 -6.43 45.01 1.60
C VAL A 272 -7.42 43.85 1.58
N VAL A 273 -8.48 43.99 0.82
CA VAL A 273 -9.40 42.94 0.49
C VAL A 273 -9.45 42.79 -1.03
N ILE A 274 -9.29 41.57 -1.52
CA ILE A 274 -9.43 41.28 -2.94
C ILE A 274 -10.77 40.57 -3.11
N LEU A 275 -11.69 41.27 -3.77
CA LEU A 275 -13.06 40.78 -3.99
C LEU A 275 -13.09 39.88 -5.23
N GLU A 276 -13.58 38.67 -5.04
CA GLU A 276 -13.80 37.68 -6.07
C GLU A 276 -15.23 37.13 -5.94
N LYS A 277 -15.79 36.60 -7.01
CA LYS A 277 -17.07 35.86 -6.99
C LYS A 277 -18.22 36.68 -6.37
N SER A 278 -18.94 36.09 -5.41
CA SER A 278 -20.12 36.73 -4.81
C SER A 278 -19.86 38.05 -4.13
N ASP A 279 -18.68 38.27 -3.51
CA ASP A 279 -18.32 39.54 -2.88
C ASP A 279 -18.00 40.60 -3.97
N PHE A 280 -17.49 40.18 -5.11
CA PHE A 280 -17.31 41.05 -6.27
C PHE A 280 -18.65 41.51 -6.84
N ASP A 281 -19.63 40.62 -7.00
CA ASP A 281 -20.97 40.95 -7.53
C ASP A 281 -21.74 41.93 -6.64
N HIS A 282 -21.49 41.90 -5.32
CA HIS A 282 -22.23 42.68 -4.31
C HIS A 282 -21.37 43.73 -3.58
N TYR A 283 -20.27 44.17 -4.18
CA TYR A 283 -19.33 45.09 -3.51
C TYR A 283 -19.97 46.41 -3.04
N PRO A 284 -20.97 47.04 -3.73
CA PRO A 284 -21.55 48.27 -3.24
C PRO A 284 -22.28 48.06 -1.90
N GLU A 285 -23.06 46.99 -1.80
CA GLU A 285 -23.79 46.63 -0.58
C GLU A 285 -22.84 46.26 0.56
N LEU A 286 -21.71 45.64 0.25
CA LEU A 286 -20.67 45.30 1.23
C LEU A 286 -19.98 46.55 1.79
N LEU A 287 -19.70 47.55 0.95
CA LEU A 287 -19.14 48.81 1.41
C LEU A 287 -20.13 49.58 2.31
N GLU A 288 -21.43 49.57 2.01
CA GLU A 288 -22.46 50.15 2.90
C GLU A 288 -22.58 49.34 4.20
N LYS A 289 -22.56 48.02 4.10
CA LYS A 289 -22.58 47.13 5.27
C LYS A 289 -21.38 47.42 6.20
N LEU A 290 -20.19 47.60 5.66
CA LEU A 290 -19.01 47.95 6.46
C LEU A 290 -19.25 49.22 7.25
N GLN A 291 -19.83 50.28 6.62
CA GLN A 291 -20.14 51.51 7.33
C GLN A 291 -21.15 51.29 8.46
N LYS A 292 -22.23 50.55 8.18
CA LYS A 292 -23.24 50.21 9.20
C LYS A 292 -22.66 49.43 10.38
N GLU A 293 -21.75 48.48 10.09
CA GLU A 293 -21.05 47.73 11.17
C GLU A 293 -20.14 48.62 11.98
N ILE A 294 -19.39 49.53 11.37
CA ILE A 294 -18.56 50.52 12.05
C ILE A 294 -19.42 51.42 12.92
N ASP A 295 -20.51 51.97 12.38
CA ASP A 295 -21.42 52.86 13.14
C ASP A 295 -22.12 52.10 14.30
N GLY A 296 -22.49 50.87 14.07
CA GLY A 296 -23.05 49.96 15.07
C GLY A 296 -22.07 49.68 16.22
N TYR A 297 -20.82 49.40 15.89
CA TYR A 297 -19.76 49.23 16.89
C TYR A 297 -19.51 50.49 17.68
N ASN A 298 -19.38 51.63 17.02
CA ASN A 298 -19.03 52.92 17.63
C ASN A 298 -20.14 53.47 18.57
N ARG A 299 -21.41 53.09 18.37
CA ARG A 299 -22.49 53.47 19.29
C ARG A 299 -22.32 52.94 20.70
N ASN A 300 -21.66 51.80 20.83
CA ASN A 300 -21.44 51.13 22.11
C ASN A 300 -19.98 51.22 22.57
N ALA A 301 -19.09 51.77 21.72
CA ALA A 301 -17.69 51.92 22.02
C ALA A 301 -17.42 53.20 22.85
N ARG A 302 -16.43 53.15 23.71
CA ARG A 302 -15.91 54.35 24.38
C ARG A 302 -15.24 55.26 23.37
N ALA A 303 -15.15 56.52 23.63
CA ALA A 303 -14.55 57.52 22.70
C ALA A 303 -13.12 57.18 22.28
N ASP A 304 -12.38 56.54 23.18
CA ASP A 304 -10.98 56.09 22.95
C ASP A 304 -10.83 54.80 22.12
N THR A 305 -11.93 54.08 21.93
CA THR A 305 -11.95 52.81 21.19
C THR A 305 -12.79 52.83 19.91
N GLN A 306 -13.26 53.99 19.51
CA GLN A 306 -14.03 54.17 18.27
C GLN A 306 -13.19 53.81 17.03
N VAL A 307 -13.75 53.04 16.13
CA VAL A 307 -13.13 52.64 14.88
C VAL A 307 -13.53 53.61 13.76
N SER A 308 -12.52 54.08 13.01
CA SER A 308 -12.72 54.88 11.81
C SER A 308 -11.81 54.30 10.70
N ILE A 309 -12.40 53.93 9.57
CA ILE A 309 -11.68 53.29 8.47
C ILE A 309 -11.90 54.13 7.20
N ALA A 310 -10.83 54.64 6.64
CA ALA A 310 -10.81 55.17 5.26
C ALA A 310 -10.77 54.02 4.26
N ARG A 311 -11.49 54.11 3.16
CA ARG A 311 -11.60 53.05 2.17
C ARG A 311 -11.60 53.56 0.75
N GLY A 312 -11.00 52.79 -0.15
CA GLY A 312 -11.04 52.99 -1.58
C GLY A 312 -11.20 51.68 -2.30
N ILE A 313 -11.86 51.69 -3.43
CA ILE A 313 -12.08 50.53 -4.26
C ILE A 313 -11.71 50.80 -5.70
N ALA A 314 -11.12 49.83 -6.38
CA ALA A 314 -10.95 49.83 -7.82
C ALA A 314 -11.30 48.45 -8.39
N ILE A 315 -12.12 48.47 -9.45
CA ILE A 315 -12.47 47.26 -10.21
C ILE A 315 -11.40 47.13 -11.31
N TYR A 316 -10.93 45.91 -11.54
CA TYR A 316 -10.03 45.62 -12.64
C TYR A 316 -10.67 45.98 -13.98
N ASN A 317 -9.92 46.69 -14.79
CA ASN A 317 -10.30 47.04 -16.17
C ASN A 317 -9.20 46.59 -17.12
N SER A 318 -9.48 45.61 -17.94
CA SER A 318 -8.51 45.04 -18.88
C SER A 318 -8.00 46.02 -19.95
N GLU A 319 -8.64 47.17 -20.14
CA GLU A 319 -8.21 48.20 -21.10
C GLU A 319 -7.19 49.17 -20.52
N THR A 320 -7.23 49.38 -19.21
CA THR A 320 -6.38 50.37 -18.52
C THR A 320 -5.36 49.76 -17.56
N ASP A 321 -5.63 48.58 -17.02
CA ASP A 321 -4.81 47.94 -16.02
C ASP A 321 -3.93 46.83 -16.63
N LEU A 322 -2.68 47.18 -16.97
CA LEU A 322 -1.71 46.26 -17.57
C LEU A 322 -1.12 45.26 -16.54
N VAL A 323 -1.06 45.68 -15.27
CA VAL A 323 -0.51 44.93 -14.14
C VAL A 323 -1.40 45.14 -12.93
N PHE A 324 -1.35 44.19 -11.97
CA PHE A 324 -2.14 44.26 -10.74
C PHE A 324 -1.90 45.55 -9.94
N ALA A 325 -0.65 46.04 -9.95
CA ALA A 325 -0.27 47.27 -9.28
C ALA A 325 -1.07 48.50 -9.76
N ASN A 326 -1.58 48.53 -11.01
CA ASN A 326 -2.43 49.61 -11.52
C ASN A 326 -3.78 49.65 -10.81
N VAL A 327 -4.39 48.49 -10.59
CA VAL A 327 -5.67 48.35 -9.85
C VAL A 327 -5.49 48.77 -8.40
N PHE A 328 -4.42 48.26 -7.75
CA PHE A 328 -4.09 48.61 -6.37
C PHE A 328 -3.90 50.12 -6.22
N LYS A 329 -3.10 50.76 -7.11
CA LYS A 329 -2.87 52.20 -7.06
C LYS A 329 -4.16 53.01 -7.17
N ARG A 330 -5.09 52.62 -8.06
CA ARG A 330 -6.39 53.35 -8.18
C ARG A 330 -7.24 53.17 -6.91
N ALA A 331 -7.20 52.01 -6.28
CA ALA A 331 -7.89 51.77 -5.01
C ALA A 331 -7.24 52.60 -3.86
N ASP A 332 -5.94 52.67 -3.82
CA ASP A 332 -5.18 53.44 -2.83
C ASP A 332 -5.44 54.95 -3.00
N ASP A 333 -5.38 55.49 -4.23
CA ASP A 333 -5.71 56.89 -4.54
C ASP A 333 -7.17 57.22 -4.10
N ALA A 334 -8.11 56.33 -4.31
CA ALA A 334 -9.51 56.51 -3.87
C ALA A 334 -9.62 56.46 -2.32
N MET A 335 -8.87 55.59 -1.66
CA MET A 335 -8.81 55.55 -0.18
C MET A 335 -8.22 56.83 0.38
N TYR A 336 -7.13 57.35 -0.21
CA TYR A 336 -6.52 58.60 0.22
C TYR A 336 -7.48 59.78 0.11
N GLN A 337 -8.25 59.90 -1.01
CA GLN A 337 -9.31 60.89 -1.18
C GLN A 337 -10.37 60.78 -0.12
N ASN A 338 -10.84 59.56 0.17
CA ASN A 338 -11.84 59.29 1.22
C ASN A 338 -11.29 59.70 2.59
N LYS A 339 -10.03 59.37 2.91
CA LYS A 339 -9.35 59.77 4.14
C LYS A 339 -9.31 61.30 4.33
N ALA A 340 -8.98 62.04 3.25
CA ALA A 340 -8.96 63.51 3.24
C ALA A 340 -10.38 64.09 3.51
N ALA A 341 -11.41 63.57 2.84
CA ALA A 341 -12.83 63.97 3.04
C ALA A 341 -13.30 63.71 4.45
N MET A 342 -12.96 62.56 5.03
CA MET A 342 -13.31 62.22 6.44
C MET A 342 -12.62 63.19 7.43
N LYS A 343 -11.38 63.55 7.19
CA LYS A 343 -10.65 64.53 8.04
C LYS A 343 -11.26 65.89 7.99
N GLU A 344 -11.71 66.34 6.83
CA GLU A 344 -12.35 67.65 6.65
C GLU A 344 -13.72 67.69 7.36
N ARG A 345 -14.54 66.68 7.19
CA ARG A 345 -15.84 66.54 7.89
C ARG A 345 -15.66 66.61 9.40
N ARG A 346 -14.65 65.93 9.96
CA ARG A 346 -14.35 65.94 11.39
C ARG A 346 -13.96 67.34 11.88
N ARG A 347 -13.12 68.08 11.13
CA ARG A 347 -12.75 69.45 11.48
C ARG A 347 -13.94 70.39 11.46
N GLN A 348 -14.87 70.26 10.51
CA GLN A 348 -16.07 71.06 10.42
C GLN A 348 -17.02 70.78 11.62
N GLN A 349 -17.13 69.55 12.07
CA GLN A 349 -17.91 69.18 13.27
C GLN A 349 -17.30 69.78 14.55
N GLU A 350 -15.98 69.63 14.73
CA GLU A 350 -15.22 70.21 15.85
C GLU A 350 -15.27 71.76 15.91
N SER A 351 -15.52 72.43 14.77
CA SER A 351 -15.63 73.87 14.67
C SER A 351 -17.05 74.39 14.87
N SER A 352 -18.06 73.48 14.93
CA SER A 352 -19.48 73.79 15.05
C SER A 352 -20.02 73.51 16.46
N GLU A 353 -19.21 72.84 17.28
CA GLU A 353 -19.41 72.68 18.74
C GLU A 353 -18.66 73.76 19.53
#